data_ae43aabf890514fc84b6ca396c6dff44
#
_entry.id   ae43aabf890514fc84b6ca396c6dff44
#
_cell.length_a   1.000
_cell.length_b   1.000
_cell.length_c   1.000
_cell.angle_alpha   90.00
_cell.angle_beta   90.00
_cell.angle_gamma   90.00
#
_symmetry.space_group_name_H-M   'P 1'
#
loop_
_entity.id
_entity.type
_entity.pdbx_description
1 polymer ?
#
loop_
_entity_poly.entity_id
_entity_poly.type
_entity_poly.pdbx_seq_one_letter_code
_entity_poly.pdbx_strand_id
1 'polypeptide(L)'
;MSKSPEFQFKSVDSLDNTELYKKYDIKNNVSEPIMYPYEYTQCLGMRARQFELNAEPRIEVTKDLNTPLLIAEAELYQRKTPFILERKISNKKYDYWKIEDLTIPHDLV
;
A
#
# COMPACT_ATOMS: atom_id res chain seq x y z
N MET A 1 -13.32 -19.32 11.84
CA MET A 1 -12.08 -18.55 11.79
C MET A 1 -12.18 -17.48 10.71
N SER A 2 -12.06 -16.26 11.10
CA SER A 2 -12.13 -15.16 10.13
C SER A 2 -10.85 -15.11 9.29
N LYS A 3 -11.01 -15.03 8.00
CA LYS A 3 -9.89 -14.83 7.09
C LYS A 3 -9.77 -13.34 6.80
N SER A 4 -8.55 -12.86 6.66
CA SER A 4 -8.33 -11.51 6.14
C SER A 4 -8.96 -11.43 4.75
N PRO A 5 -9.57 -10.30 4.38
CA PRO A 5 -10.10 -10.14 3.03
C PRO A 5 -9.01 -10.38 1.99
N GLU A 6 -9.39 -10.91 0.84
CA GLU A 6 -8.47 -10.95 -0.29
C GLU A 6 -8.12 -9.51 -0.67
N PHE A 7 -6.88 -9.30 -1.04
CA PHE A 7 -6.41 -7.97 -1.38
C PHE A 7 -5.30 -8.01 -2.40
N GLN A 8 -5.07 -6.87 -3.05
CA GLN A 8 -3.89 -6.67 -3.86
C GLN A 8 -3.52 -5.19 -3.83
N PHE A 9 -2.27 -4.90 -4.11
CA PHE A 9 -1.80 -3.53 -4.24
C PHE A 9 -1.67 -3.18 -5.72
N LYS A 10 -2.16 -2.00 -6.08
CA LYS A 10 -2.05 -1.47 -7.43
C LYS A 10 -1.20 -0.21 -7.41
N SER A 11 -0.34 -0.05 -8.41
CA SER A 11 0.49 1.14 -8.51
C SER A 11 -0.33 2.35 -8.95
N VAL A 12 -0.18 3.48 -8.27
CA VAL A 12 -0.84 4.72 -8.68
C VAL A 12 -0.25 5.29 -9.97
N ASP A 13 0.95 4.85 -10.34
CA ASP A 13 1.65 5.34 -11.53
C ASP A 13 1.24 4.61 -12.80
N SER A 14 0.46 3.54 -12.70
CA SER A 14 0.01 2.78 -13.85
C SER A 14 -1.12 3.50 -14.55
N LEU A 15 -1.05 3.60 -15.87
CA LEU A 15 -2.13 4.17 -16.69
C LEU A 15 -3.43 3.39 -16.53
N ASP A 16 -3.32 2.08 -16.29
CA ASP A 16 -4.49 1.21 -16.12
C ASP A 16 -5.29 1.56 -14.86
N ASN A 17 -4.68 2.29 -13.93
CA ASN A 17 -5.32 2.65 -12.67
C ASN A 17 -5.86 4.07 -12.64
N THR A 18 -5.83 4.79 -13.79
CA THR A 18 -6.31 6.17 -13.87
C THR A 18 -7.78 6.28 -13.48
N GLU A 19 -8.62 5.37 -13.98
CA GLU A 19 -10.04 5.36 -13.65
C GLU A 19 -10.28 5.10 -12.16
N LEU A 20 -9.51 4.19 -11.59
CA LEU A 20 -9.58 3.88 -10.17
C LEU A 20 -9.27 5.13 -9.32
N TYR A 21 -8.26 5.87 -9.72
CA TYR A 21 -7.85 7.07 -9.00
C TYR A 21 -8.93 8.16 -9.07
N LYS A 22 -9.55 8.33 -10.25
CA LYS A 22 -10.62 9.32 -10.45
C LYS A 22 -11.88 9.00 -9.66
N LYS A 23 -12.17 7.71 -9.49
CA LYS A 23 -13.37 7.25 -8.78
C LYS A 23 -13.13 7.00 -7.30
N TYR A 24 -11.95 7.31 -6.82
CA TYR A 24 -11.60 7.07 -5.44
C TYR A 24 -12.51 7.88 -4.52
N ASP A 25 -13.23 7.19 -3.64
CA ASP A 25 -14.08 7.80 -2.65
C ASP A 25 -14.08 6.95 -1.40
N ILE A 26 -13.39 7.42 -0.38
CA ILE A 26 -13.22 6.77 0.90
C ILE A 26 -14.57 6.50 1.59
N LYS A 27 -15.60 7.30 1.28
CA LYS A 27 -16.94 7.11 1.85
C LYS A 27 -17.62 5.84 1.37
N ASN A 28 -17.19 5.31 0.24
CA ASN A 28 -17.74 4.07 -0.28
C ASN A 28 -17.13 2.82 0.35
N ASN A 29 -16.06 2.98 1.11
CA ASN A 29 -15.39 1.86 1.76
C ASN A 29 -16.14 1.43 3.01
N VAL A 30 -16.20 0.13 3.23
CA VAL A 30 -16.89 -0.45 4.40
C VAL A 30 -15.92 -1.13 5.36
N SER A 31 -14.71 -1.42 4.92
CA SER A 31 -13.68 -2.01 5.78
C SER A 31 -13.00 -0.93 6.62
N GLU A 32 -12.23 -1.36 7.61
CA GLU A 32 -11.51 -0.44 8.48
C GLU A 32 -10.34 0.21 7.77
N PRO A 33 -10.08 1.51 8.02
CA PRO A 33 -8.95 2.23 7.42
C PRO A 33 -7.63 1.89 8.14
N ILE A 34 -7.38 0.62 8.36
CA ILE A 34 -6.21 0.12 9.06
C ILE A 34 -5.53 -0.91 8.16
N MET A 35 -4.22 -0.80 8.05
CA MET A 35 -3.43 -1.80 7.32
C MET A 35 -3.22 -3.02 8.23
N TYR A 36 -3.67 -4.17 7.78
CA TYR A 36 -3.51 -5.42 8.54
C TYR A 36 -2.06 -5.94 8.40
N PRO A 37 -1.58 -6.74 9.36
CA PRO A 37 -0.19 -7.22 9.33
C PRO A 37 0.21 -7.91 8.03
N TYR A 38 -0.66 -8.74 7.48
CA TYR A 38 -0.36 -9.44 6.23
C TYR A 38 -0.25 -8.45 5.06
N GLU A 39 -1.12 -7.43 5.02
CA GLU A 39 -1.06 -6.37 4.01
C GLU A 39 0.24 -5.58 4.12
N TYR A 40 0.63 -5.26 5.35
CA TYR A 40 1.87 -4.55 5.63
C TYR A 40 3.07 -5.33 5.06
N THR A 41 3.15 -6.61 5.35
CA THR A 41 4.24 -7.46 4.88
C THR A 41 4.28 -7.52 3.35
N GLN A 42 3.13 -7.69 2.71
CA GLN A 42 3.05 -7.75 1.25
C GLN A 42 3.42 -6.41 0.62
N CYS A 43 2.98 -5.32 1.21
CA CYS A 43 3.29 -3.97 0.73
C CYS A 43 4.81 -3.75 0.71
N LEU A 44 5.47 -4.07 1.83
CA LEU A 44 6.92 -3.92 1.93
C LEU A 44 7.66 -4.81 0.93
N GLY A 45 7.23 -6.06 0.79
CA GLY A 45 7.87 -6.99 -0.13
C GLY A 45 7.76 -6.54 -1.57
N MET A 46 6.58 -6.09 -1.98
CA MET A 46 6.36 -5.60 -3.34
C MET A 46 7.18 -4.35 -3.62
N ARG A 47 7.20 -3.41 -2.68
CA ARG A 47 7.93 -2.16 -2.88
C ARG A 47 9.44 -2.39 -2.90
N ALA A 48 9.94 -3.25 -2.00
CA ALA A 48 11.36 -3.63 -2.00
C ALA A 48 11.76 -4.26 -3.34
N ARG A 49 10.90 -5.11 -3.89
CA ARG A 49 11.15 -5.73 -5.18
C ARG A 49 11.26 -4.68 -6.29
N GLN A 50 10.40 -3.68 -6.26
CA GLN A 50 10.46 -2.59 -7.23
C GLN A 50 11.79 -1.84 -7.14
N PHE A 51 12.30 -1.61 -5.91
CA PHE A 51 13.60 -0.96 -5.74
C PHE A 51 14.74 -1.83 -6.27
N GLU A 52 14.66 -3.15 -6.10
CA GLU A 52 15.63 -4.06 -6.71
C GLU A 52 15.63 -3.94 -8.24
N LEU A 53 14.49 -3.55 -8.82
CA LEU A 53 14.33 -3.35 -10.26
C LEU A 53 14.50 -1.89 -10.66
N ASN A 54 15.17 -1.10 -9.80
CA ASN A 54 15.56 0.29 -10.05
C ASN A 54 14.42 1.31 -10.03
N ALA A 55 13.31 1.04 -9.34
CA ALA A 55 12.29 2.04 -9.13
C ALA A 55 12.85 3.19 -8.30
N GLU A 56 12.38 4.42 -8.54
CA GLU A 56 12.81 5.57 -7.77
C GLU A 56 12.02 5.69 -6.48
N PRO A 57 12.71 5.86 -5.33
CA PRO A 57 12.03 6.11 -4.06
C PRO A 57 11.29 7.45 -4.09
N ARG A 58 10.18 7.51 -3.38
CA ARG A 58 9.36 8.73 -3.22
C ARG A 58 9.76 9.53 -2.00
N ILE A 59 10.91 9.20 -1.39
CA ILE A 59 11.46 9.87 -0.22
C ILE A 59 12.94 10.12 -0.45
N GLU A 60 13.52 10.98 0.38
CA GLU A 60 14.96 11.16 0.39
C GLU A 60 15.62 9.93 1.00
N VAL A 61 16.57 9.36 0.28
CA VAL A 61 17.30 8.17 0.72
C VAL A 61 18.60 8.60 1.40
N THR A 62 18.68 8.34 2.69
CA THR A 62 19.87 8.64 3.48
C THR A 62 20.79 7.42 3.51
N LYS A 63 22.01 7.60 4.06
CA LYS A 63 22.99 6.52 4.16
C LYS A 63 22.51 5.34 5.01
N ASP A 64 21.60 5.60 5.95
CA ASP A 64 21.03 4.58 6.82
C ASP A 64 20.09 3.63 6.06
N LEU A 65 19.54 4.10 4.94
CA LEU A 65 18.61 3.32 4.13
C LEU A 65 19.38 2.60 3.02
N ASN A 66 20.15 1.60 3.41
CA ASN A 66 21.09 0.94 2.51
C ASN A 66 20.60 -0.38 1.91
N THR A 67 19.34 -0.72 2.12
CA THR A 67 18.73 -1.91 1.50
C THR A 67 17.35 -1.54 0.94
N PRO A 68 16.87 -2.27 -0.08
CA PRO A 68 15.53 -2.05 -0.61
C PRO A 68 14.44 -2.11 0.46
N LEU A 69 14.55 -3.04 1.39
CA LEU A 69 13.54 -3.19 2.45
C LEU A 69 13.52 -1.98 3.37
N LEU A 70 14.68 -1.46 3.76
CA LEU A 70 14.75 -0.28 4.62
C LEU A 70 14.17 0.95 3.94
N ILE A 71 14.41 1.10 2.64
CA ILE A 71 13.83 2.19 1.86
C ILE A 71 12.30 2.03 1.83
N ALA A 72 11.81 0.82 1.60
CA ALA A 72 10.38 0.56 1.56
C ALA A 72 9.71 0.86 2.90
N GLU A 73 10.34 0.48 4.01
CA GLU A 73 9.83 0.76 5.35
C GLU A 73 9.76 2.27 5.62
N ALA A 74 10.82 3.00 5.28
CA ALA A 74 10.85 4.45 5.49
C ALA A 74 9.80 5.15 4.63
N GLU A 75 9.63 4.72 3.40
CA GLU A 75 8.64 5.27 2.48
C GLU A 75 7.22 5.04 3.01
N LEU A 76 6.95 3.84 3.49
CA LEU A 76 5.64 3.50 4.04
C LEU A 76 5.37 4.25 5.35
N TYR A 77 6.38 4.40 6.18
CA TYR A 77 6.27 5.18 7.42
C TYR A 77 5.83 6.61 7.11
N GLN A 78 6.36 7.20 6.04
CA GLN A 78 6.02 8.55 5.62
C GLN A 78 4.73 8.60 4.78
N ARG A 79 4.08 7.47 4.55
CA ARG A 79 2.86 7.35 3.72
C ARG A 79 3.08 7.81 2.28
N LYS A 80 4.28 7.58 1.74
CA LYS A 80 4.64 7.99 0.38
C LYS A 80 4.67 6.83 -0.61
N THR A 81 4.41 5.61 -0.16
CA THR A 81 4.37 4.44 -1.04
C THR A 81 3.28 4.65 -2.11
N PRO A 82 3.62 4.56 -3.40
CA PRO A 82 2.67 4.88 -4.49
C PRO A 82 1.74 3.71 -4.82
N PHE A 83 1.01 3.21 -3.82
CA PHE A 83 0.11 2.08 -3.98
C PHE A 83 -1.31 2.46 -3.54
N ILE A 84 -2.28 1.77 -4.15
CA ILE A 84 -3.66 1.73 -3.68
C ILE A 84 -3.93 0.30 -3.26
N LEU A 85 -4.44 0.13 -2.04
CA LEU A 85 -4.85 -1.17 -1.54
C LEU A 85 -6.26 -1.47 -2.02
N GLU A 86 -6.44 -2.58 -2.74
CA GLU A 86 -7.73 -3.07 -3.16
C GLU A 86 -8.09 -4.27 -2.29
N ARG A 87 -9.18 -4.17 -1.53
CA ARG A 87 -9.71 -5.27 -0.70
C ARG A 87 -11.00 -5.78 -1.30
N LYS A 88 -11.09 -7.08 -1.48
CA LYS A 88 -12.32 -7.70 -1.93
C LYS A 88 -13.22 -7.92 -0.72
N ILE A 89 -14.35 -7.22 -0.69
CA ILE A 89 -15.31 -7.33 0.40
C ILE A 89 -16.34 -8.41 0.07
N SER A 90 -16.79 -8.45 -1.20
CA SER A 90 -17.70 -9.48 -1.69
C SER A 90 -17.48 -9.63 -3.19
N ASN A 91 -18.21 -10.53 -3.84
CA ASN A 91 -18.05 -10.75 -5.28
C ASN A 91 -18.30 -9.49 -6.12
N LYS A 92 -19.06 -8.53 -5.57
CA LYS A 92 -19.40 -7.30 -6.30
C LYS A 92 -18.91 -6.04 -5.61
N LYS A 93 -18.22 -6.16 -4.48
CA LYS A 93 -17.81 -5.00 -3.70
C LYS A 93 -16.32 -5.06 -3.40
N TYR A 94 -15.64 -3.99 -3.73
CA TYR A 94 -14.20 -3.79 -3.43
C TYR A 94 -14.04 -2.47 -2.70
N ASP A 95 -13.21 -2.46 -1.67
CA ASP A 95 -12.77 -1.24 -1.03
C ASP A 95 -11.41 -0.84 -1.60
N TYR A 96 -11.21 0.47 -1.75
CA TYR A 96 -9.96 1.02 -2.26
C TYR A 96 -9.43 2.03 -1.26
N TRP A 97 -8.20 1.82 -0.82
CA TRP A 97 -7.56 2.69 0.15
C TRP A 97 -6.22 3.17 -0.37
N LYS A 98 -6.04 4.49 -0.46
CA LYS A 98 -4.72 5.06 -0.68
C LYS A 98 -3.90 4.86 0.58
N ILE A 99 -2.59 4.68 0.44
CA ILE A 99 -1.71 4.46 1.59
C ILE A 99 -1.84 5.60 2.61
N GLU A 100 -1.98 6.84 2.12
CA GLU A 100 -2.10 8.01 2.99
C GLU A 100 -3.36 8.02 3.85
N ASP A 101 -4.37 7.25 3.46
CA ASP A 101 -5.65 7.17 4.18
C ASP A 101 -5.72 5.98 5.14
N LEU A 102 -4.65 5.18 5.20
CA LEU A 102 -4.59 4.01 6.07
C LEU A 102 -3.79 4.31 7.34
N THR A 103 -4.25 3.78 8.45
CA THR A 103 -3.51 3.78 9.70
C THR A 103 -2.64 2.53 9.74
N ILE A 104 -1.37 2.68 10.05
CA ILE A 104 -0.46 1.56 10.24
C ILE A 104 -0.28 1.39 11.74
N PRO A 105 -0.65 0.22 12.31
CA PRO A 105 -0.51 0.00 13.75
C PRO A 105 0.93 0.15 14.23
N HIS A 106 1.11 0.69 15.45
CA HIS A 106 2.43 0.95 16.02
C HIS A 106 3.32 -0.26 16.10
N ASP A 107 2.73 -1.43 16.33
CA ASP A 107 3.50 -2.66 16.47
C ASP A 107 4.00 -3.21 15.13
N LEU A 108 3.64 -2.58 14.03
CA LEU A 108 4.11 -2.96 12.69
C LEU A 108 5.24 -2.06 12.18
N VAL A 109 5.43 -0.90 12.79
CA VAL A 109 6.45 0.08 12.34
C VAL A 109 7.48 0.35 13.40
#